data_061de4a7d0ae7a338d149454caa95247
#
_entry.id   061de4a7d0ae7a338d149454caa95247
#
_cell.length_a   1.000
_cell.length_b   1.000
_cell.length_c   1.000
_cell.angle_alpha   90.00
_cell.angle_beta   90.00
_cell.angle_gamma   90.00
#
_symmetry.space_group_name_H-M   'P 1'
#
loop_
_entity.id
_entity.type
_entity.pdbx_description
1 polymer ?
#
loop_
_entity_poly.entity_id
_entity_poly.type
_entity_poly.pdbx_seq_one_letter_code
_entity_poly.pdbx_strand_id
1 'polypeptide(L)'
;MKETVLAKFTEVFGGAEGARVFFAPGRVNLIGEHTDYNGGHVFPCALTIGTYGVVRRREDRKLRFYSMNFENLGVIESSLDDLKPYKEADWTNYPKGVMWAFEEKGMKIPAGMDILLNGNIPNGSGLSSSASVEVLTGAILRALFGFEVSNQDLALIGQFSENKFNGVNCGIMDQFAIAMGKKGHAIFLDTADLSYEYAPVALKNAQIVIACSNKKRGLGDSKYNERRSECEEALADIRKHMDIKSLGDLTEEQFEEAKKYITREVCVRRARHAVTENRRTVKAVAALKANDIVLFGKLMNASHDSLRDDYEVTGIELDTLVEEARKIDGVVGSRMTGAGFGGCTVSIVKNDAIDKFKEEVGKAYADKIGYAADFYVVEIGDGPVEL
;
A
#
# COMPACT_ATOMS: atom_id res chain seq x y z
N MET A 1 -17.33 -1.73 15.19
CA MET A 1 -16.28 -2.70 14.75
C MET A 1 -15.54 -3.32 15.93
N LYS A 2 -14.99 -2.54 16.89
CA LYS A 2 -14.29 -3.08 18.09
C LYS A 2 -15.12 -4.14 18.81
N GLU A 3 -16.37 -3.84 19.13
CA GLU A 3 -17.29 -4.78 19.81
C GLU A 3 -17.55 -6.04 18.99
N THR A 4 -17.69 -5.89 17.67
CA THR A 4 -17.93 -7.01 16.73
C THR A 4 -16.78 -8.01 16.73
N VAL A 5 -15.52 -7.51 16.60
CA VAL A 5 -14.35 -8.39 16.59
C VAL A 5 -14.10 -9.04 17.94
N LEU A 6 -14.40 -8.34 19.05
CA LEU A 6 -14.27 -8.88 20.41
C LEU A 6 -15.32 -9.97 20.71
N ALA A 7 -16.56 -9.77 20.26
CA ALA A 7 -17.61 -10.78 20.36
C ALA A 7 -17.25 -12.06 19.58
N LYS A 8 -16.75 -11.90 18.34
CA LYS A 8 -16.30 -13.05 17.53
C LYS A 8 -15.08 -13.74 18.14
N PHE A 9 -14.14 -12.99 18.71
CA PHE A 9 -13.01 -13.57 19.44
C PHE A 9 -13.48 -14.43 20.62
N THR A 10 -14.47 -13.95 21.38
CA THR A 10 -15.08 -14.69 22.50
C THR A 10 -15.71 -15.99 22.04
N GLU A 11 -16.44 -15.95 20.93
CA GLU A 11 -17.07 -17.13 20.31
C GLU A 11 -16.00 -18.17 19.89
N VAL A 12 -14.96 -17.73 19.19
CA VAL A 12 -13.95 -18.62 18.59
C VAL A 12 -12.98 -19.20 19.61
N PHE A 13 -12.53 -18.39 20.59
CA PHE A 13 -11.48 -18.75 21.52
C PHE A 13 -11.93 -18.98 22.97
N GLY A 14 -13.24 -18.97 23.22
CA GLY A 14 -13.83 -19.33 24.50
C GLY A 14 -13.63 -18.31 25.62
N GLY A 15 -13.75 -17.01 25.28
CA GLY A 15 -13.65 -15.89 26.21
C GLY A 15 -12.72 -14.79 25.74
N ALA A 16 -12.86 -13.60 26.32
CA ALA A 16 -12.06 -12.42 25.97
C ALA A 16 -11.23 -11.87 27.14
N GLU A 17 -11.12 -12.60 28.23
CA GLU A 17 -10.29 -12.16 29.37
C GLU A 17 -8.83 -12.02 28.94
N GLY A 18 -8.21 -10.85 29.24
CA GLY A 18 -6.87 -10.50 28.81
C GLY A 18 -6.71 -10.22 27.32
N ALA A 19 -7.80 -10.23 26.53
CA ALA A 19 -7.74 -9.85 25.13
C ALA A 19 -7.61 -8.32 24.95
N ARG A 20 -6.81 -7.91 23.97
CA ARG A 20 -6.55 -6.51 23.59
C ARG A 20 -6.93 -6.30 22.14
N VAL A 21 -7.45 -5.14 21.80
CA VAL A 21 -7.93 -4.81 20.44
C VAL A 21 -7.04 -3.76 19.83
N PHE A 22 -6.63 -4.01 18.59
CA PHE A 22 -5.75 -3.13 17.81
C PHE A 22 -6.35 -2.85 16.45
N PHE A 23 -5.91 -1.76 15.85
CA PHE A 23 -6.22 -1.39 14.49
C PHE A 23 -4.95 -0.92 13.77
N ALA A 24 -4.79 -1.30 12.52
CA ALA A 24 -3.84 -0.69 11.61
C ALA A 24 -4.54 -0.32 10.30
N PRO A 25 -4.28 0.89 9.75
CA PRO A 25 -4.94 1.36 8.54
C PRO A 25 -4.50 0.59 7.29
N GLY A 26 -5.26 0.74 6.20
CA GLY A 26 -4.73 0.61 4.84
C GLY A 26 -4.12 1.94 4.39
N ARG A 27 -3.62 1.99 3.15
CA ARG A 27 -3.06 3.21 2.57
C ARG A 27 -3.58 3.46 1.16
N VAL A 28 -3.52 4.70 0.75
CA VAL A 28 -3.54 5.10 -0.65
C VAL A 28 -2.30 5.93 -0.96
N ASN A 29 -1.72 5.77 -2.15
CA ASN A 29 -0.68 6.67 -2.61
C ASN A 29 -1.28 7.72 -3.54
N LEU A 30 -1.17 8.98 -3.17
CA LEU A 30 -1.74 10.08 -3.93
C LEU A 30 -0.98 10.32 -5.25
N ILE A 31 0.34 10.13 -5.23
CA ILE A 31 1.23 10.20 -6.40
C ILE A 31 2.62 9.62 -6.05
N GLY A 32 3.39 9.19 -7.05
CA GLY A 32 4.72 8.59 -6.84
C GLY A 32 4.67 7.06 -6.84
N GLU A 33 3.95 6.45 -7.79
CA GLU A 33 3.92 4.99 -7.92
C GLU A 33 5.19 4.44 -8.55
N HIS A 34 5.65 3.29 -8.04
CA HIS A 34 6.84 2.57 -8.52
C HIS A 34 8.15 3.36 -8.42
N THR A 35 8.20 4.37 -7.56
CA THR A 35 9.43 5.16 -7.30
C THR A 35 10.18 4.67 -6.07
N ASP A 36 9.54 3.99 -5.14
CA ASP A 36 10.07 3.60 -3.83
C ASP A 36 11.21 2.57 -3.88
N TYR A 37 11.23 1.69 -4.86
CA TYR A 37 12.36 0.78 -5.10
C TYR A 37 13.37 1.33 -6.13
N ASN A 38 13.12 2.56 -6.62
CA ASN A 38 14.00 3.31 -7.54
C ASN A 38 14.69 4.50 -6.85
N GLY A 39 14.61 4.60 -5.51
CA GLY A 39 15.21 5.69 -4.73
C GLY A 39 14.56 7.05 -4.98
N GLY A 40 13.27 7.06 -5.29
CA GLY A 40 12.49 8.27 -5.53
C GLY A 40 11.55 8.60 -4.37
N HIS A 41 10.72 9.63 -4.57
CA HIS A 41 9.75 10.08 -3.59
C HIS A 41 8.39 9.44 -3.82
N VAL A 42 7.68 9.19 -2.71
CA VAL A 42 6.28 8.76 -2.68
C VAL A 42 5.45 9.73 -1.84
N PHE A 43 4.14 9.77 -2.06
CA PHE A 43 3.24 10.66 -1.32
C PHE A 43 1.97 9.94 -0.84
N PRO A 44 2.11 8.89 -0.03
CA PRO A 44 0.99 8.13 0.51
C PRO A 44 0.35 8.78 1.73
N CYS A 45 -0.88 8.31 2.04
CA CYS A 45 -1.54 8.58 3.30
C CYS A 45 -2.23 7.31 3.85
N ALA A 46 -2.31 7.21 5.17
CA ALA A 46 -3.08 6.20 5.87
C ALA A 46 -4.58 6.49 5.75
N LEU A 47 -5.40 5.44 5.72
CA LEU A 47 -6.85 5.55 5.59
C LEU A 47 -7.58 5.24 6.90
N THR A 48 -8.84 5.60 6.99
CA THR A 48 -9.70 5.21 8.12
C THR A 48 -10.24 3.77 8.00
N ILE A 49 -10.04 3.12 6.85
CA ILE A 49 -10.26 1.69 6.66
C ILE A 49 -8.95 0.92 6.88
N GLY A 50 -9.03 -0.31 7.41
CA GLY A 50 -7.83 -1.05 7.79
C GLY A 50 -8.15 -2.45 8.33
N THR A 51 -7.25 -2.99 9.10
CA THR A 51 -7.36 -4.29 9.74
C THR A 51 -7.48 -4.14 11.25
N TYR A 52 -8.52 -4.75 11.81
CA TYR A 52 -8.71 -4.90 13.25
C TYR A 52 -8.09 -6.22 13.69
N GLY A 53 -7.38 -6.22 14.80
CA GLY A 53 -6.84 -7.41 15.44
C GLY A 53 -7.27 -7.51 16.89
N VAL A 54 -7.76 -8.68 17.31
CA VAL A 54 -7.92 -9.02 18.72
C VAL A 54 -6.87 -10.05 19.06
N VAL A 55 -6.14 -9.81 20.14
CA VAL A 55 -5.06 -10.70 20.56
C VAL A 55 -5.14 -11.00 22.05
N ARG A 56 -4.84 -12.24 22.41
CA ARG A 56 -4.65 -12.68 23.79
C ARG A 56 -3.34 -13.47 23.88
N ARG A 57 -2.49 -13.10 24.84
CA ARG A 57 -1.28 -13.84 25.17
C ARG A 57 -1.65 -15.22 25.74
N ARG A 58 -0.86 -16.23 25.37
CA ARG A 58 -0.91 -17.58 25.90
C ARG A 58 0.24 -17.84 26.88
N GLU A 59 0.20 -18.94 27.57
CA GLU A 59 1.32 -19.39 28.42
C GLU A 59 2.27 -20.35 27.69
N ASP A 60 1.77 -20.99 26.62
CA ASP A 60 2.54 -21.88 25.75
C ASP A 60 3.12 -21.08 24.52
N ARG A 61 3.79 -21.79 23.62
CA ARG A 61 4.34 -21.19 22.39
C ARG A 61 3.46 -21.41 21.15
N LYS A 62 2.19 -21.83 21.33
CA LYS A 62 1.26 -22.03 20.22
C LYS A 62 0.73 -20.71 19.69
N LEU A 63 0.50 -20.69 18.40
CA LEU A 63 -0.17 -19.60 17.68
C LEU A 63 -1.50 -20.14 17.15
N ARG A 64 -2.60 -19.45 17.43
CA ARG A 64 -3.91 -19.77 16.88
C ARG A 64 -4.44 -18.54 16.16
N PHE A 65 -4.70 -18.69 14.88
CA PHE A 65 -5.16 -17.61 14.00
C PHE A 65 -6.59 -17.86 13.54
N TYR A 66 -7.39 -16.81 13.50
CA TYR A 66 -8.72 -16.81 12.91
C TYR A 66 -8.94 -15.52 12.13
N SER A 67 -9.53 -15.61 10.93
CA SER A 67 -9.88 -14.44 10.14
C SER A 67 -11.37 -14.41 9.85
N MET A 68 -12.02 -13.29 10.17
CA MET A 68 -13.43 -13.06 9.80
C MET A 68 -13.60 -12.84 8.28
N ASN A 69 -12.51 -12.56 7.55
CA ASN A 69 -12.54 -12.47 6.09
C ASN A 69 -12.46 -13.85 5.41
N PHE A 70 -12.03 -14.90 6.16
CA PHE A 70 -11.82 -16.26 5.66
C PHE A 70 -12.37 -17.28 6.67
N GLU A 71 -13.62 -17.09 7.12
CA GLU A 71 -14.25 -17.92 8.17
C GLU A 71 -14.30 -19.41 7.83
N ASN A 72 -14.38 -19.74 6.54
CA ASN A 72 -14.36 -21.12 6.05
C ASN A 72 -13.08 -21.89 6.36
N LEU A 73 -11.98 -21.21 6.67
CA LEU A 73 -10.71 -21.85 7.05
C LEU A 73 -10.67 -22.22 8.56
N GLY A 74 -11.60 -21.70 9.36
CA GLY A 74 -11.63 -21.94 10.80
C GLY A 74 -10.39 -21.41 11.53
N VAL A 75 -10.06 -22.04 12.66
CA VAL A 75 -8.84 -21.73 13.43
C VAL A 75 -7.66 -22.47 12.82
N ILE A 76 -6.63 -21.70 12.45
CA ILE A 76 -5.37 -22.21 11.94
C ILE A 76 -4.35 -22.20 13.06
N GLU A 77 -3.77 -23.38 13.35
CA GLU A 77 -2.75 -23.53 14.40
C GLU A 77 -1.33 -23.52 13.82
N SER A 78 -0.41 -22.92 14.56
CA SER A 78 1.03 -22.88 14.29
C SER A 78 1.80 -22.77 15.59
N SER A 79 3.11 -22.61 15.53
CA SER A 79 3.99 -22.46 16.70
C SER A 79 5.07 -21.41 16.43
N LEU A 80 5.47 -20.70 17.49
CA LEU A 80 6.67 -19.87 17.48
C LEU A 80 7.96 -20.67 17.28
N ASP A 81 7.92 -21.98 17.52
CA ASP A 81 9.09 -22.88 17.34
C ASP A 81 9.25 -23.33 15.87
N ASP A 82 8.27 -23.07 15.01
CA ASP A 82 8.28 -23.44 13.59
C ASP A 82 7.67 -22.33 12.73
N LEU A 83 8.31 -21.18 12.73
CA LEU A 83 7.92 -20.04 11.90
C LEU A 83 8.43 -20.22 10.47
N LYS A 84 7.60 -20.81 9.61
CA LYS A 84 7.86 -20.97 8.18
C LYS A 84 6.59 -20.67 7.36
N PRO A 85 6.71 -20.30 6.09
CA PRO A 85 5.53 -20.09 5.23
C PRO A 85 4.83 -21.42 4.94
N TYR A 86 3.49 -21.41 5.04
CA TYR A 86 2.61 -22.51 4.62
C TYR A 86 1.81 -22.11 3.39
N LYS A 87 1.75 -23.01 2.41
CA LYS A 87 0.99 -22.74 1.17
C LYS A 87 -0.52 -22.74 1.38
N GLU A 88 -1.01 -23.63 2.25
CA GLU A 88 -2.43 -23.83 2.51
C GLU A 88 -3.06 -22.72 3.36
N ALA A 89 -2.26 -21.90 4.00
CA ALA A 89 -2.69 -20.84 4.91
C ALA A 89 -2.03 -19.50 4.59
N ASP A 90 -2.13 -19.08 3.34
CA ASP A 90 -1.44 -17.91 2.78
C ASP A 90 -1.53 -16.65 3.65
N TRP A 91 -2.74 -16.28 4.12
CA TRP A 91 -2.89 -15.07 4.92
C TRP A 91 -2.16 -15.11 6.28
N THR A 92 -1.96 -16.29 6.87
CA THR A 92 -1.22 -16.42 8.14
C THR A 92 0.29 -16.23 7.96
N ASN A 93 0.77 -16.26 6.71
CA ASN A 93 2.17 -16.00 6.41
C ASN A 93 2.55 -14.55 6.72
N TYR A 94 1.63 -13.59 6.59
CA TYR A 94 1.91 -12.19 6.95
C TYR A 94 2.22 -12.01 8.43
N PRO A 95 1.34 -12.40 9.39
CA PRO A 95 1.68 -12.27 10.81
C PRO A 95 2.85 -13.18 11.22
N LYS A 96 2.97 -14.41 10.69
CA LYS A 96 4.12 -15.28 10.97
C LYS A 96 5.44 -14.70 10.48
N GLY A 97 5.44 -14.09 9.30
CA GLY A 97 6.62 -13.44 8.74
C GLY A 97 7.12 -12.28 9.61
N VAL A 98 6.21 -11.49 10.17
CA VAL A 98 6.56 -10.43 11.12
C VAL A 98 7.12 -11.00 12.41
N MET A 99 6.52 -12.07 12.98
CA MET A 99 7.04 -12.76 14.17
C MET A 99 8.44 -13.30 13.89
N TRP A 100 8.64 -13.95 12.75
CA TRP A 100 9.96 -14.42 12.29
C TRP A 100 10.96 -13.25 12.18
N ALA A 101 10.57 -12.13 11.61
CA ALA A 101 11.43 -10.96 11.46
C ALA A 101 11.83 -10.33 12.81
N PHE A 102 10.95 -10.35 13.82
CA PHE A 102 11.31 -9.97 15.20
C PHE A 102 12.36 -10.92 15.77
N GLU A 103 12.17 -12.25 15.64
CA GLU A 103 13.11 -13.25 16.11
C GLU A 103 14.49 -13.12 15.43
N GLU A 104 14.53 -12.91 14.11
CA GLU A 104 15.78 -12.68 13.36
C GLU A 104 16.54 -11.44 13.82
N LYS A 105 15.81 -10.41 14.27
CA LYS A 105 16.41 -9.19 14.85
C LYS A 105 16.76 -9.34 16.36
N GLY A 106 16.67 -10.54 16.91
CA GLY A 106 17.02 -10.83 18.30
C GLY A 106 15.93 -10.51 19.33
N MET A 107 14.74 -10.08 18.90
CA MET A 107 13.59 -9.81 19.76
C MET A 107 12.79 -11.10 19.97
N LYS A 108 13.21 -11.89 20.96
CA LYS A 108 12.61 -13.19 21.25
C LYS A 108 11.19 -13.07 21.77
N ILE A 109 10.23 -13.71 21.11
CA ILE A 109 8.83 -13.71 21.50
C ILE A 109 8.61 -14.80 22.56
N PRO A 110 8.30 -14.41 23.82
CA PRO A 110 8.38 -15.37 24.94
C PRO A 110 7.18 -16.32 25.02
N ALA A 111 6.05 -15.97 24.40
CA ALA A 111 4.79 -16.73 24.51
C ALA A 111 3.97 -16.66 23.24
N GLY A 112 3.16 -17.68 22.99
CA GLY A 112 2.22 -17.74 21.90
C GLY A 112 1.01 -16.82 22.08
N MET A 113 0.13 -16.82 21.10
CA MET A 113 -1.03 -15.91 21.05
C MET A 113 -2.24 -16.56 20.37
N ASP A 114 -3.43 -16.19 20.84
CA ASP A 114 -4.67 -16.31 20.08
C ASP A 114 -4.90 -14.99 19.34
N ILE A 115 -5.06 -15.04 18.02
CA ILE A 115 -5.15 -13.85 17.16
C ILE A 115 -6.38 -13.97 16.25
N LEU A 116 -7.27 -12.99 16.34
CA LEU A 116 -8.37 -12.83 15.39
C LEU A 116 -8.16 -11.56 14.57
N LEU A 117 -8.27 -11.67 13.24
CA LEU A 117 -8.18 -10.54 12.32
C LEU A 117 -9.50 -10.31 11.58
N ASN A 118 -9.80 -9.03 11.34
CA ASN A 118 -10.90 -8.61 10.48
C ASN A 118 -10.52 -7.36 9.71
N GLY A 119 -10.35 -7.48 8.40
CA GLY A 119 -10.09 -6.35 7.51
C GLY A 119 -11.37 -5.81 6.88
N ASN A 120 -11.54 -4.48 6.86
CA ASN A 120 -12.54 -3.80 6.05
C ASN A 120 -11.94 -3.11 4.82
N ILE A 121 -10.68 -3.41 4.52
CA ILE A 121 -10.06 -3.10 3.24
C ILE A 121 -10.65 -4.05 2.19
N PRO A 122 -11.15 -3.55 1.06
CA PRO A 122 -11.67 -4.40 0.00
C PRO A 122 -10.64 -5.43 -0.47
N ASN A 123 -11.03 -6.69 -0.57
CA ASN A 123 -10.12 -7.77 -0.97
C ASN A 123 -9.57 -7.52 -2.37
N GLY A 124 -8.24 -7.66 -2.53
CA GLY A 124 -7.60 -7.48 -3.83
C GLY A 124 -7.56 -6.03 -4.34
N SER A 125 -7.97 -5.06 -3.53
CA SER A 125 -8.06 -3.65 -3.90
C SER A 125 -6.71 -2.96 -4.17
N GLY A 126 -5.60 -3.54 -3.71
CA GLY A 126 -4.30 -2.86 -3.79
C GLY A 126 -4.14 -1.72 -2.76
N LEU A 127 -4.98 -1.67 -1.73
CA LEU A 127 -4.88 -0.70 -0.62
C LEU A 127 -4.04 -1.25 0.55
N SER A 128 -3.13 -2.16 0.26
CA SER A 128 -2.11 -2.73 1.16
C SER A 128 -2.66 -3.47 2.38
N SER A 129 -3.57 -4.41 2.15
CA SER A 129 -4.06 -5.28 3.24
C SER A 129 -2.95 -6.12 3.86
N SER A 130 -1.96 -6.60 3.09
CA SER A 130 -0.78 -7.31 3.61
C SER A 130 0.02 -6.44 4.56
N ALA A 131 0.45 -5.26 4.14
CA ALA A 131 1.21 -4.33 4.98
C ALA A 131 0.40 -3.86 6.21
N SER A 132 -0.94 -3.74 6.09
CA SER A 132 -1.82 -3.47 7.24
C SER A 132 -1.73 -4.58 8.29
N VAL A 133 -1.78 -5.85 7.89
CA VAL A 133 -1.62 -7.02 8.79
C VAL A 133 -0.21 -7.07 9.36
N GLU A 134 0.81 -6.78 8.57
CA GLU A 134 2.21 -6.78 9.01
C GLU A 134 2.47 -5.73 10.08
N VAL A 135 2.09 -4.47 9.83
CA VAL A 135 2.27 -3.37 10.78
C VAL A 135 1.41 -3.58 12.03
N LEU A 136 0.17 -4.08 11.86
CA LEU A 136 -0.71 -4.46 12.98
C LEU A 136 -0.03 -5.50 13.87
N THR A 137 0.52 -6.55 13.28
CA THR A 137 1.21 -7.62 14.02
C THR A 137 2.41 -7.08 14.78
N GLY A 138 3.22 -6.24 14.15
CA GLY A 138 4.36 -5.58 14.82
C GLY A 138 3.93 -4.70 15.99
N ALA A 139 2.85 -3.92 15.81
CA ALA A 139 2.28 -3.09 16.89
C ALA A 139 1.74 -3.95 18.06
N ILE A 140 1.09 -5.08 17.75
CA ILE A 140 0.65 -6.07 18.74
C ILE A 140 1.84 -6.62 19.53
N LEU A 141 2.89 -7.09 18.85
CA LEU A 141 4.08 -7.65 19.50
C LEU A 141 4.76 -6.62 20.39
N ARG A 142 4.94 -5.40 19.90
CA ARG A 142 5.47 -4.27 20.67
C ARG A 142 4.67 -4.06 21.97
N ALA A 143 3.35 -4.02 21.87
CA ALA A 143 2.49 -3.72 23.00
C ALA A 143 2.35 -4.88 24.00
N LEU A 144 2.34 -6.15 23.52
CA LEU A 144 2.20 -7.31 24.39
C LEU A 144 3.49 -7.68 25.14
N PHE A 145 4.63 -7.50 24.50
CA PHE A 145 5.90 -7.99 25.02
C PHE A 145 6.90 -6.87 25.37
N GLY A 146 6.48 -5.60 25.20
CA GLY A 146 7.28 -4.44 25.62
C GLY A 146 8.54 -4.22 24.76
N PHE A 147 8.52 -4.61 23.50
CA PHE A 147 9.65 -4.36 22.61
C PHE A 147 9.83 -2.87 22.32
N GLU A 148 11.06 -2.38 22.43
CA GLU A 148 11.44 -1.00 22.11
C GLU A 148 11.67 -0.88 20.59
N VAL A 149 10.60 -0.68 19.84
CA VAL A 149 10.63 -0.46 18.38
C VAL A 149 9.81 0.78 18.03
N SER A 150 10.35 1.63 17.19
CA SER A 150 9.64 2.81 16.68
C SER A 150 8.62 2.42 15.59
N ASN A 151 7.75 3.34 15.20
CA ASN A 151 6.87 3.11 14.05
C ASN A 151 7.65 2.93 12.75
N GLN A 152 8.78 3.63 12.59
CA GLN A 152 9.66 3.45 11.44
C GLN A 152 10.29 2.03 11.44
N ASP A 153 10.68 1.52 12.61
CA ASP A 153 11.17 0.14 12.73
C ASP A 153 10.08 -0.87 12.37
N LEU A 154 8.81 -0.63 12.76
CA LEU A 154 7.69 -1.47 12.35
C LEU A 154 7.53 -1.53 10.84
N ALA A 155 7.71 -0.40 10.14
CA ALA A 155 7.68 -0.38 8.67
C ALA A 155 8.83 -1.21 8.06
N LEU A 156 10.04 -1.05 8.57
CA LEU A 156 11.22 -1.80 8.10
C LEU A 156 11.12 -3.30 8.40
N ILE A 157 10.55 -3.68 9.54
CA ILE A 157 10.30 -5.08 9.91
C ILE A 157 9.24 -5.69 8.98
N GLY A 158 8.15 -4.97 8.72
CA GLY A 158 7.11 -5.41 7.78
C GLY A 158 7.67 -5.63 6.37
N GLN A 159 8.42 -4.67 5.83
CA GLN A 159 9.08 -4.82 4.53
C GLN A 159 10.07 -6.01 4.51
N PHE A 160 10.85 -6.18 5.56
CA PHE A 160 11.77 -7.31 5.68
C PHE A 160 11.03 -8.65 5.67
N SER A 161 9.89 -8.73 6.37
CA SER A 161 9.00 -9.89 6.35
C SER A 161 8.45 -10.16 4.94
N GLU A 162 7.92 -9.15 4.26
CA GLU A 162 7.37 -9.27 2.91
C GLU A 162 8.45 -9.79 1.93
N ASN A 163 9.64 -9.20 1.97
CA ASN A 163 10.72 -9.51 1.04
C ASN A 163 11.38 -10.88 1.31
N LYS A 164 11.60 -11.25 2.57
CA LYS A 164 12.40 -12.42 2.93
C LYS A 164 11.56 -13.64 3.29
N PHE A 165 10.40 -13.45 3.88
CA PHE A 165 9.53 -14.55 4.31
C PHE A 165 8.45 -14.85 3.27
N ASN A 166 7.80 -13.81 2.72
CA ASN A 166 6.74 -13.95 1.71
C ASN A 166 7.28 -13.97 0.25
N GLY A 167 8.51 -13.50 0.02
CA GLY A 167 9.19 -13.56 -1.28
C GLY A 167 8.74 -12.50 -2.28
N VAL A 168 8.08 -11.43 -1.83
CA VAL A 168 7.66 -10.30 -2.66
C VAL A 168 8.66 -9.16 -2.52
N ASN A 169 9.39 -8.82 -3.58
CA ASN A 169 10.40 -7.76 -3.57
C ASN A 169 9.78 -6.35 -3.62
N CYS A 170 8.96 -6.00 -2.61
CA CYS A 170 8.33 -4.69 -2.53
C CYS A 170 9.30 -3.58 -2.07
N GLY A 171 8.94 -2.32 -2.37
CA GLY A 171 9.53 -1.13 -1.74
C GLY A 171 9.00 -0.93 -0.32
N ILE A 172 9.36 0.23 0.28
CA ILE A 172 9.01 0.51 1.70
C ILE A 172 7.68 1.25 1.86
N MET A 173 7.13 1.80 0.77
CA MET A 173 6.03 2.76 0.80
C MET A 173 4.82 2.30 1.63
N ASP A 174 4.39 1.06 1.43
CA ASP A 174 3.15 0.54 2.01
C ASP A 174 3.22 0.44 3.53
N GLN A 175 4.26 -0.22 4.03
CA GLN A 175 4.48 -0.38 5.47
C GLN A 175 4.78 0.97 6.13
N PHE A 176 5.53 1.85 5.46
CA PHE A 176 5.86 3.17 5.98
C PHE A 176 4.61 4.06 6.10
N ALA A 177 3.78 4.09 5.07
CA ALA A 177 2.53 4.87 5.07
C ALA A 177 1.58 4.44 6.19
N ILE A 178 1.48 3.13 6.45
CA ILE A 178 0.63 2.56 7.47
C ILE A 178 1.20 2.81 8.87
N ALA A 179 2.49 2.55 9.06
CA ALA A 179 3.13 2.71 10.37
C ALA A 179 3.24 4.17 10.81
N MET A 180 3.48 5.09 9.86
CA MET A 180 3.72 6.51 10.11
C MET A 180 2.49 7.37 9.84
N GLY A 181 1.32 6.79 9.60
CA GLY A 181 0.08 7.52 9.31
C GLY A 181 -0.22 8.62 10.33
N LYS A 182 -0.70 9.77 9.83
CA LYS A 182 -1.13 10.92 10.64
C LYS A 182 -2.40 11.51 10.04
N LYS A 183 -3.42 11.61 10.86
CA LYS A 183 -4.73 12.13 10.46
C LYS A 183 -4.63 13.45 9.71
N GLY A 184 -5.30 13.52 8.56
CA GLY A 184 -5.34 14.72 7.71
C GLY A 184 -4.03 15.05 6.98
N HIS A 185 -3.01 14.18 7.02
CA HIS A 185 -1.72 14.42 6.38
C HIS A 185 -1.33 13.26 5.47
N ALA A 186 -0.71 13.58 4.36
CA ALA A 186 0.08 12.63 3.58
C ALA A 186 1.55 12.73 3.96
N ILE A 187 2.30 11.68 3.66
CA ILE A 187 3.72 11.56 3.99
C ILE A 187 4.52 11.77 2.70
N PHE A 188 5.26 12.85 2.62
CA PHE A 188 6.25 13.03 1.56
C PHE A 188 7.54 12.34 2.00
N LEU A 189 7.79 11.16 1.46
CA LEU A 189 8.88 10.27 1.84
C LEU A 189 9.92 10.21 0.71
N ASP A 190 11.17 10.49 1.02
CA ASP A 190 12.32 10.13 0.20
C ASP A 190 12.72 8.69 0.53
N THR A 191 12.60 7.78 -0.43
CA THR A 191 12.88 6.37 -0.18
C THR A 191 14.38 6.02 -0.28
N ALA A 192 15.21 6.95 -0.68
CA ALA A 192 16.66 6.77 -0.73
C ALA A 192 17.31 6.78 0.67
N ASP A 193 16.80 7.61 1.58
CA ASP A 193 17.35 7.78 2.94
C ASP A 193 16.30 7.69 4.05
N LEU A 194 15.02 7.51 3.70
CA LEU A 194 13.85 7.47 4.58
C LEU A 194 13.58 8.79 5.32
N SER A 195 14.11 9.90 4.83
CA SER A 195 13.69 11.21 5.30
C SER A 195 12.25 11.50 4.85
N TYR A 196 11.47 12.11 5.71
CA TYR A 196 10.07 12.38 5.42
C TYR A 196 9.55 13.66 6.07
N GLU A 197 8.50 14.19 5.50
CA GLU A 197 7.73 15.29 6.10
C GLU A 197 6.22 15.01 5.97
N TYR A 198 5.45 15.52 6.91
CA TYR A 198 4.00 15.51 6.84
C TYR A 198 3.49 16.75 6.10
N ALA A 199 2.74 16.52 5.01
CA ALA A 199 2.07 17.57 4.29
C ALA A 199 0.56 17.51 4.56
N PRO A 200 -0.06 18.60 5.06
CA PRO A 200 -1.51 18.65 5.25
C PRO A 200 -2.25 18.44 3.92
N VAL A 201 -3.25 17.57 3.91
CA VAL A 201 -4.13 17.34 2.76
C VAL A 201 -5.45 18.06 3.01
N ALA A 202 -5.46 19.36 2.72
CA ALA A 202 -6.64 20.21 2.89
C ALA A 202 -7.44 20.28 1.59
N LEU A 203 -8.28 19.29 1.35
CA LEU A 203 -9.17 19.24 0.19
C LEU A 203 -10.45 20.05 0.48
N LYS A 204 -10.42 21.37 0.23
CA LYS A 204 -11.60 22.23 0.40
C LYS A 204 -12.72 21.79 -0.54
N ASN A 205 -13.88 21.40 0.01
CA ASN A 205 -15.05 20.96 -0.74
C ASN A 205 -14.80 19.76 -1.71
N ALA A 206 -13.80 18.95 -1.43
CA ALA A 206 -13.51 17.73 -2.18
C ALA A 206 -13.11 16.59 -1.24
N GLN A 207 -13.22 15.36 -1.70
CA GLN A 207 -12.87 14.16 -0.97
C GLN A 207 -12.05 13.21 -1.84
N ILE A 208 -11.37 12.28 -1.18
CA ILE A 208 -10.70 11.17 -1.84
C ILE A 208 -11.74 10.08 -2.10
N VAL A 209 -11.90 9.72 -3.36
CA VAL A 209 -12.75 8.61 -3.78
C VAL A 209 -11.87 7.53 -4.40
N ILE A 210 -11.98 6.33 -3.86
CA ILE A 210 -11.31 5.15 -4.37
C ILE A 210 -12.32 4.35 -5.18
N ALA A 211 -11.96 3.97 -6.42
CA ALA A 211 -12.74 3.05 -7.23
C ALA A 211 -11.95 1.75 -7.42
N CYS A 212 -12.50 0.64 -6.90
CA CYS A 212 -11.90 -0.69 -7.01
C CYS A 212 -12.42 -1.39 -8.27
N SER A 213 -11.50 -1.83 -9.11
CA SER A 213 -11.84 -2.47 -10.38
C SER A 213 -12.48 -3.86 -10.24
N ASN A 214 -12.36 -4.49 -9.07
CA ASN A 214 -12.80 -5.87 -8.81
C ASN A 214 -12.19 -6.92 -9.77
N LYS A 215 -11.12 -6.54 -10.47
CA LYS A 215 -10.34 -7.49 -11.27
C LYS A 215 -9.72 -8.55 -10.37
N LYS A 216 -10.01 -9.80 -10.63
CA LYS A 216 -9.34 -10.91 -9.93
C LYS A 216 -7.85 -10.87 -10.23
N ARG A 217 -7.03 -10.81 -9.20
CA ARG A 217 -5.57 -10.86 -9.35
C ARG A 217 -5.15 -12.21 -9.92
N GLY A 218 -4.36 -12.13 -10.98
CA GLY A 218 -3.71 -13.28 -11.60
C GLY A 218 -2.19 -13.22 -11.32
N LEU A 219 -1.37 -13.16 -12.37
CA LEU A 219 0.10 -13.11 -12.32
C LEU A 219 0.67 -11.71 -11.92
N GLY A 220 -0.03 -10.96 -11.06
CA GLY A 220 0.36 -9.58 -10.69
C GLY A 220 1.75 -9.50 -10.06
N ASP A 221 2.06 -10.42 -9.14
CA ASP A 221 3.35 -10.41 -8.42
C ASP A 221 4.53 -10.71 -9.34
N SER A 222 4.37 -11.59 -10.32
CA SER A 222 5.41 -11.87 -11.32
C SER A 222 5.68 -10.67 -12.21
N LYS A 223 4.62 -9.96 -12.64
CA LYS A 223 4.75 -8.73 -13.44
C LYS A 223 5.32 -7.56 -12.64
N TYR A 224 5.01 -7.45 -11.35
CA TYR A 224 5.62 -6.46 -10.48
C TYR A 224 7.14 -6.67 -10.39
N ASN A 225 7.58 -7.90 -10.14
CA ASN A 225 9.00 -8.25 -10.11
C ASN A 225 9.69 -8.01 -11.46
N GLU A 226 8.98 -8.25 -12.58
CA GLU A 226 9.48 -7.94 -13.93
C GLU A 226 9.73 -6.44 -14.10
N ARG A 227 8.79 -5.57 -13.69
CA ARG A 227 8.96 -4.10 -13.75
C ARG A 227 10.15 -3.63 -12.94
N ARG A 228 10.33 -4.18 -11.74
CA ARG A 228 11.48 -3.89 -10.90
C ARG A 228 12.79 -4.30 -11.58
N SER A 229 12.86 -5.51 -12.11
CA SER A 229 14.04 -6.03 -12.82
C SER A 229 14.38 -5.18 -14.05
N GLU A 230 13.38 -4.71 -14.81
CA GLU A 230 13.59 -3.81 -15.96
C GLU A 230 14.19 -2.45 -15.54
N CYS A 231 13.80 -1.91 -14.38
CA CYS A 231 14.42 -0.71 -13.81
C CYS A 231 15.84 -0.97 -13.32
N GLU A 232 16.10 -2.10 -12.66
CA GLU A 232 17.43 -2.49 -12.19
C GLU A 232 18.41 -2.69 -13.36
N GLU A 233 17.94 -3.25 -14.48
CA GLU A 233 18.71 -3.38 -15.72
C GLU A 233 19.06 -2.00 -16.29
N ALA A 234 18.09 -1.09 -16.40
CA ALA A 234 18.32 0.28 -16.85
C ALA A 234 19.36 1.01 -15.99
N LEU A 235 19.22 0.90 -14.66
CA LEU A 235 20.17 1.47 -13.71
C LEU A 235 21.57 0.89 -13.87
N ALA A 236 21.69 -0.42 -14.05
CA ALA A 236 22.97 -1.09 -14.27
C ALA A 236 23.66 -0.62 -15.55
N ASP A 237 22.90 -0.40 -16.62
CA ASP A 237 23.43 0.13 -17.87
C ASP A 237 23.92 1.58 -17.72
N ILE A 238 23.15 2.45 -17.08
CA ILE A 238 23.53 3.86 -16.84
C ILE A 238 24.77 3.95 -15.94
N ARG A 239 24.88 3.13 -14.90
CA ARG A 239 26.01 3.11 -13.96
C ARG A 239 27.38 2.82 -14.60
N LYS A 240 27.41 2.23 -15.77
CA LYS A 240 28.66 2.04 -16.53
C LYS A 240 29.25 3.36 -17.02
N HIS A 241 28.45 4.44 -17.03
CA HIS A 241 28.78 5.74 -17.61
C HIS A 241 28.59 6.93 -16.69
N MET A 242 27.78 6.76 -15.61
CA MET A 242 27.43 7.81 -14.66
C MET A 242 27.50 7.29 -13.22
N ASP A 243 28.01 8.10 -12.31
CA ASP A 243 28.03 7.77 -10.87
C ASP A 243 26.70 8.16 -10.23
N ILE A 244 25.76 7.24 -10.25
CA ILE A 244 24.43 7.35 -9.61
C ILE A 244 24.12 6.11 -8.75
N LYS A 245 23.36 6.30 -7.69
CA LYS A 245 22.96 5.21 -6.79
C LYS A 245 21.62 4.60 -7.21
N SER A 246 20.72 5.42 -7.75
CA SER A 246 19.37 5.05 -8.13
C SER A 246 18.88 5.85 -9.33
N LEU A 247 17.77 5.43 -9.96
CA LEU A 247 17.12 6.23 -11.00
C LEU A 247 16.55 7.55 -10.44
N GLY A 248 16.20 7.57 -9.16
CA GLY A 248 15.72 8.76 -8.46
C GLY A 248 16.73 9.90 -8.38
N ASP A 249 18.03 9.61 -8.50
CA ASP A 249 19.08 10.62 -8.47
C ASP A 249 19.07 11.52 -9.74
N LEU A 250 18.51 11.02 -10.85
CA LEU A 250 18.53 11.71 -12.13
C LEU A 250 17.50 12.85 -12.19
N THR A 251 17.89 13.97 -12.80
CA THR A 251 16.93 14.94 -13.33
C THR A 251 16.37 14.46 -14.68
N GLU A 252 15.29 15.09 -15.13
CA GLU A 252 14.70 14.77 -16.44
C GLU A 252 15.71 15.02 -17.57
N GLU A 253 16.50 16.10 -17.48
CA GLU A 253 17.56 16.45 -18.46
C GLU A 253 18.70 15.41 -18.44
N GLN A 254 19.16 15.03 -17.24
CA GLN A 254 20.19 14.00 -17.11
C GLN A 254 19.72 12.65 -17.64
N PHE A 255 18.45 12.30 -17.46
CA PHE A 255 17.88 11.08 -18.03
C PHE A 255 17.84 11.13 -19.56
N GLU A 256 17.45 12.26 -20.16
CA GLU A 256 17.48 12.40 -21.63
C GLU A 256 18.88 12.18 -22.24
N GLU A 257 19.92 12.56 -21.51
CA GLU A 257 21.32 12.28 -21.89
C GLU A 257 21.72 10.82 -21.62
N ALA A 258 21.22 10.23 -20.50
CA ALA A 258 21.60 8.90 -20.05
C ALA A 258 20.88 7.77 -20.80
N LYS A 259 19.66 8.00 -21.30
CA LYS A 259 18.83 6.96 -21.94
C LYS A 259 19.51 6.23 -23.10
N LYS A 260 20.49 6.88 -23.78
CA LYS A 260 21.28 6.27 -24.85
C LYS A 260 22.16 5.12 -24.38
N TYR A 261 22.43 5.01 -23.08
CA TYR A 261 23.24 3.95 -22.49
C TYR A 261 22.41 2.70 -22.18
N ILE A 262 21.06 2.81 -22.13
CA ILE A 262 20.16 1.70 -21.82
C ILE A 262 20.00 0.85 -23.09
N THR A 263 20.27 -0.45 -22.95
CA THR A 263 20.32 -1.36 -24.09
C THR A 263 18.93 -1.72 -24.62
N ARG A 264 17.95 -1.95 -23.72
CA ARG A 264 16.61 -2.38 -24.10
C ARG A 264 15.61 -1.22 -24.06
N GLU A 265 14.85 -1.04 -25.15
CA GLU A 265 13.85 0.04 -25.24
C GLU A 265 12.79 -0.02 -24.15
N VAL A 266 12.38 -1.23 -23.75
CA VAL A 266 11.44 -1.39 -22.64
C VAL A 266 12.02 -0.83 -21.33
N CYS A 267 13.30 -1.04 -21.06
CA CYS A 267 13.99 -0.50 -19.88
C CYS A 267 14.12 1.02 -19.94
N VAL A 268 14.26 1.61 -21.15
CA VAL A 268 14.22 3.08 -21.33
C VAL A 268 12.88 3.64 -20.88
N ARG A 269 11.76 3.00 -21.26
CA ARG A 269 10.40 3.44 -20.86
C ARG A 269 10.21 3.33 -19.34
N ARG A 270 10.65 2.21 -18.72
CA ARG A 270 10.57 2.04 -17.26
C ARG A 270 11.37 3.09 -16.50
N ALA A 271 12.63 3.33 -16.94
CA ALA A 271 13.47 4.36 -16.34
C ALA A 271 12.88 5.77 -16.54
N ARG A 272 12.30 6.05 -17.71
CA ARG A 272 11.59 7.33 -17.97
C ARG A 272 10.49 7.55 -16.95
N HIS A 273 9.63 6.55 -16.74
CA HIS A 273 8.59 6.64 -15.72
C HIS A 273 9.20 6.92 -14.34
N ALA A 274 10.17 6.12 -13.89
CA ALA A 274 10.77 6.27 -12.56
C ALA A 274 11.32 7.68 -12.33
N VAL A 275 12.07 8.23 -13.30
CA VAL A 275 12.65 9.57 -13.21
C VAL A 275 11.59 10.66 -13.25
N THR A 276 10.68 10.61 -14.23
CA THR A 276 9.66 11.67 -14.40
C THR A 276 8.62 11.63 -13.29
N GLU A 277 8.23 10.44 -12.79
CA GLU A 277 7.29 10.30 -11.68
C GLU A 277 7.90 10.84 -10.38
N ASN A 278 9.17 10.58 -10.12
CA ASN A 278 9.86 11.16 -8.98
C ASN A 278 9.79 12.70 -9.00
N ARG A 279 10.10 13.33 -10.13
CA ARG A 279 10.03 14.80 -10.29
C ARG A 279 8.59 15.31 -10.24
N ARG A 280 7.64 14.57 -10.78
CA ARG A 280 6.21 14.86 -10.72
C ARG A 280 5.69 14.85 -9.29
N THR A 281 6.14 13.89 -8.48
CA THR A 281 5.78 13.78 -7.05
C THR A 281 6.24 15.01 -6.26
N VAL A 282 7.48 15.44 -6.43
CA VAL A 282 8.00 16.67 -5.80
C VAL A 282 7.17 17.90 -6.19
N LYS A 283 6.88 18.05 -7.50
CA LYS A 283 6.03 19.16 -8.01
C LYS A 283 4.61 19.10 -7.45
N ALA A 284 4.04 17.90 -7.30
CA ALA A 284 2.69 17.70 -6.77
C ALA A 284 2.59 18.09 -5.30
N VAL A 285 3.56 17.70 -4.49
CA VAL A 285 3.61 18.10 -3.07
C VAL A 285 3.72 19.62 -2.94
N ALA A 286 4.56 20.27 -3.75
CA ALA A 286 4.68 21.73 -3.76
C ALA A 286 3.36 22.40 -4.16
N ALA A 287 2.66 21.88 -5.17
CA ALA A 287 1.35 22.38 -5.59
C ALA A 287 0.30 22.27 -4.47
N LEU A 288 0.24 21.11 -3.78
CA LEU A 288 -0.69 20.91 -2.67
C LEU A 288 -0.39 21.85 -1.48
N LYS A 289 0.88 22.04 -1.12
CA LYS A 289 1.30 22.99 -0.08
C LYS A 289 0.95 24.45 -0.43
N ALA A 290 0.97 24.78 -1.72
CA ALA A 290 0.55 26.08 -2.24
C ALA A 290 -1.00 26.22 -2.39
N ASN A 291 -1.77 25.20 -2.02
CA ASN A 291 -3.23 25.09 -2.27
C ASN A 291 -3.62 25.15 -3.75
N ASP A 292 -2.71 24.83 -4.67
CA ASP A 292 -3.00 24.68 -6.10
C ASP A 292 -3.49 23.27 -6.40
N ILE A 293 -4.74 23.02 -6.03
CA ILE A 293 -5.38 21.72 -6.24
C ILE A 293 -5.57 21.38 -7.72
N VAL A 294 -5.65 22.41 -8.57
CA VAL A 294 -5.80 22.23 -10.03
C VAL A 294 -4.51 21.67 -10.63
N LEU A 295 -3.36 22.24 -10.26
CA LEU A 295 -2.06 21.72 -10.68
C LEU A 295 -1.83 20.32 -10.12
N PHE A 296 -2.18 20.09 -8.84
CA PHE A 296 -2.09 18.78 -8.23
C PHE A 296 -2.87 17.71 -9.02
N GLY A 297 -4.12 18.01 -9.40
CA GLY A 297 -4.95 17.11 -10.22
C GLY A 297 -4.37 16.84 -11.62
N LYS A 298 -3.81 17.86 -12.28
CA LYS A 298 -3.10 17.69 -13.55
C LYS A 298 -1.90 16.75 -13.42
N LEU A 299 -1.15 16.86 -12.32
CA LEU A 299 0.00 15.99 -12.04
C LEU A 299 -0.43 14.55 -11.75
N MET A 300 -1.54 14.34 -11.03
CA MET A 300 -2.16 13.02 -10.86
C MET A 300 -2.52 12.40 -12.23
N ASN A 301 -3.15 13.16 -13.10
CA ASN A 301 -3.52 12.69 -14.44
C ASN A 301 -2.29 12.30 -15.26
N ALA A 302 -1.26 13.15 -15.27
CA ALA A 302 0.00 12.86 -15.97
C ALA A 302 0.74 11.64 -15.41
N SER A 303 0.62 11.39 -14.10
CA SER A 303 1.13 10.18 -13.46
C SER A 303 0.46 8.92 -14.02
N HIS A 304 -0.87 8.92 -14.14
CA HIS A 304 -1.59 7.79 -14.72
C HIS A 304 -1.19 7.54 -16.18
N ASP A 305 -1.07 8.59 -16.96
CA ASP A 305 -0.70 8.47 -18.37
C ASP A 305 0.71 7.84 -18.50
N SER A 306 1.67 8.24 -17.67
CA SER A 306 3.00 7.61 -17.62
C SER A 306 2.95 6.15 -17.13
N LEU A 307 2.10 5.82 -16.16
CA LEU A 307 1.89 4.44 -15.69
C LEU A 307 1.30 3.56 -16.77
N ARG A 308 0.43 4.11 -17.64
CA ARG A 308 -0.15 3.39 -18.78
C ARG A 308 0.86 3.22 -19.91
N ASP A 309 1.51 4.30 -20.33
CA ASP A 309 2.26 4.34 -21.59
C ASP A 309 3.73 3.94 -21.42
N ASP A 310 4.39 4.36 -20.33
CA ASP A 310 5.79 4.06 -20.07
C ASP A 310 5.95 2.82 -19.16
N TYR A 311 5.09 2.66 -18.15
CA TYR A 311 5.26 1.58 -17.16
C TYR A 311 4.40 0.34 -17.45
N GLU A 312 3.31 0.49 -18.19
CA GLU A 312 2.40 -0.59 -18.64
C GLU A 312 1.86 -1.44 -17.48
N VAL A 313 1.33 -0.78 -16.43
CA VAL A 313 0.78 -1.43 -15.24
C VAL A 313 -0.71 -1.19 -15.02
N THR A 314 -1.36 -0.38 -15.86
CA THR A 314 -2.76 0.02 -15.65
C THR A 314 -3.75 -1.03 -16.14
N GLY A 315 -3.75 -1.33 -17.44
CA GLY A 315 -4.71 -2.22 -18.08
C GLY A 315 -6.10 -1.60 -18.27
N ILE A 316 -6.93 -2.27 -19.07
CA ILE A 316 -8.20 -1.72 -19.53
C ILE A 316 -9.15 -1.34 -18.37
N GLU A 317 -9.13 -2.07 -17.27
CA GLU A 317 -10.01 -1.82 -16.13
C GLU A 317 -9.68 -0.49 -15.45
N LEU A 318 -8.40 -0.26 -15.12
CA LEU A 318 -7.97 0.97 -14.45
C LEU A 318 -8.02 2.17 -15.41
N ASP A 319 -7.66 1.97 -16.69
CA ASP A 319 -7.76 2.99 -17.71
C ASP A 319 -9.22 3.43 -17.88
N THR A 320 -10.18 2.49 -17.92
CA THR A 320 -11.60 2.81 -18.02
C THR A 320 -12.08 3.64 -16.83
N LEU A 321 -11.73 3.23 -15.60
CA LEU A 321 -12.11 4.00 -14.39
C LEU A 321 -11.58 5.42 -14.45
N VAL A 322 -10.32 5.61 -14.85
CA VAL A 322 -9.70 6.95 -14.91
C VAL A 322 -10.24 7.79 -16.07
N GLU A 323 -10.41 7.19 -17.25
CA GLU A 323 -10.96 7.89 -18.42
C GLU A 323 -12.39 8.40 -18.16
N GLU A 324 -13.25 7.56 -17.56
CA GLU A 324 -14.62 7.94 -17.23
C GLU A 324 -14.67 8.95 -16.07
N ALA A 325 -13.79 8.78 -15.05
CA ALA A 325 -13.66 9.75 -13.97
C ALA A 325 -13.32 11.15 -14.47
N ARG A 326 -12.39 11.26 -15.42
CA ARG A 326 -11.94 12.56 -15.97
C ARG A 326 -13.01 13.29 -16.79
N LYS A 327 -14.08 12.62 -17.19
CA LYS A 327 -15.23 13.24 -17.91
C LYS A 327 -16.22 13.93 -16.95
N ILE A 328 -16.18 13.56 -15.66
CA ILE A 328 -17.11 14.10 -14.66
C ILE A 328 -16.66 15.52 -14.25
N ASP A 329 -17.52 16.49 -14.47
CA ASP A 329 -17.31 17.84 -13.95
C ASP A 329 -17.26 17.78 -12.40
N GLY A 330 -16.20 18.36 -11.81
CA GLY A 330 -15.91 18.27 -10.38
C GLY A 330 -14.84 17.23 -10.00
N VAL A 331 -14.37 16.40 -10.94
CA VAL A 331 -13.16 15.59 -10.73
C VAL A 331 -11.91 16.46 -10.95
N VAL A 332 -11.10 16.60 -9.92
CA VAL A 332 -9.87 17.40 -9.94
C VAL A 332 -8.72 16.62 -10.61
N GLY A 333 -8.63 15.33 -10.31
CA GLY A 333 -7.65 14.41 -10.89
C GLY A 333 -7.97 12.97 -10.54
N SER A 334 -7.53 12.04 -11.39
CA SER A 334 -7.75 10.60 -11.22
C SER A 334 -6.59 9.80 -11.77
N ARG A 335 -6.16 8.78 -11.03
CA ARG A 335 -5.06 7.88 -11.38
C ARG A 335 -5.18 6.52 -10.70
N MET A 336 -4.52 5.51 -11.24
CA MET A 336 -4.35 4.25 -10.50
C MET A 336 -3.51 4.47 -9.23
N THR A 337 -3.67 3.62 -8.24
CA THR A 337 -2.86 3.60 -7.02
C THR A 337 -2.40 2.18 -6.68
N GLY A 338 -1.19 2.07 -6.13
CA GLY A 338 -0.54 0.79 -5.78
C GLY A 338 0.18 0.13 -6.95
N ALA A 339 0.29 -1.17 -6.94
CA ALA A 339 1.07 -1.93 -7.91
C ALA A 339 0.49 -1.96 -9.35
N GLY A 340 -0.78 -1.63 -9.51
CA GLY A 340 -1.47 -1.79 -10.79
C GLY A 340 -1.90 -3.25 -11.07
N PHE A 341 -2.00 -3.62 -12.36
CA PHE A 341 -2.46 -4.92 -12.86
C PHE A 341 -3.89 -5.30 -12.41
N GLY A 342 -4.70 -4.35 -12.07
CA GLY A 342 -5.96 -4.36 -11.37
C GLY A 342 -5.86 -3.56 -10.07
N GLY A 343 -6.73 -3.80 -9.09
CA GLY A 343 -6.78 -3.02 -7.87
C GLY A 343 -7.62 -1.75 -8.04
N CYS A 344 -7.15 -0.60 -7.57
CA CYS A 344 -7.98 0.60 -7.48
C CYS A 344 -7.37 1.83 -8.18
N THR A 345 -8.25 2.79 -8.42
CA THR A 345 -7.90 4.18 -8.72
C THR A 345 -8.15 5.08 -7.52
N VAL A 346 -7.45 6.19 -7.45
CA VAL A 346 -7.68 7.29 -6.51
C VAL A 346 -8.07 8.54 -7.30
N SER A 347 -9.18 9.15 -6.91
CA SER A 347 -9.69 10.38 -7.50
C SER A 347 -9.92 11.42 -6.43
N ILE A 348 -9.65 12.68 -6.74
CA ILE A 348 -10.08 13.83 -5.93
C ILE A 348 -11.34 14.38 -6.58
N VAL A 349 -12.46 14.32 -5.87
CA VAL A 349 -13.78 14.63 -6.38
C VAL A 349 -14.44 15.68 -5.48
N LYS A 350 -15.00 16.75 -6.08
CA LYS A 350 -15.79 17.75 -5.34
C LYS A 350 -17.00 17.09 -4.69
N ASN A 351 -17.37 17.57 -3.50
CA ASN A 351 -18.44 16.96 -2.71
C ASN A 351 -19.78 16.85 -3.45
N ASP A 352 -20.12 17.86 -4.24
CA ASP A 352 -21.35 17.92 -5.05
C ASP A 352 -21.33 17.01 -6.30
N ALA A 353 -20.17 16.48 -6.66
CA ALA A 353 -20.00 15.58 -7.80
C ALA A 353 -19.87 14.09 -7.43
N ILE A 354 -19.77 13.74 -6.13
CA ILE A 354 -19.47 12.37 -5.69
C ILE A 354 -20.53 11.36 -6.13
N ASP A 355 -21.80 11.68 -5.97
CA ASP A 355 -22.87 10.75 -6.33
C ASP A 355 -22.94 10.54 -7.84
N LYS A 356 -22.84 11.63 -8.61
CA LYS A 356 -22.74 11.59 -10.07
C LYS A 356 -21.51 10.77 -10.52
N PHE A 357 -20.35 10.98 -9.88
CA PHE A 357 -19.14 10.23 -10.15
C PHE A 357 -19.37 8.72 -9.97
N LYS A 358 -19.94 8.30 -8.84
CA LYS A 358 -20.19 6.88 -8.56
C LYS A 358 -21.15 6.25 -9.57
N GLU A 359 -22.22 6.97 -9.92
CA GLU A 359 -23.25 6.47 -10.84
C GLU A 359 -22.71 6.37 -12.28
N GLU A 360 -22.19 7.47 -12.83
CA GLU A 360 -21.78 7.52 -14.24
C GLU A 360 -20.54 6.70 -14.52
N VAL A 361 -19.50 6.82 -13.68
CA VAL A 361 -18.28 6.02 -13.81
C VAL A 361 -18.57 4.53 -13.59
N GLY A 362 -19.39 4.20 -12.57
CA GLY A 362 -19.78 2.83 -12.27
C GLY A 362 -20.55 2.17 -13.41
N LYS A 363 -21.51 2.90 -14.00
CA LYS A 363 -22.27 2.43 -15.15
C LYS A 363 -21.37 2.23 -16.38
N ALA A 364 -20.59 3.24 -16.75
CA ALA A 364 -19.71 3.18 -17.93
C ALA A 364 -18.65 2.05 -17.79
N TYR A 365 -18.14 1.86 -16.58
CA TYR A 365 -17.22 0.75 -16.28
C TYR A 365 -17.91 -0.61 -16.47
N ALA A 366 -19.08 -0.80 -15.87
CA ALA A 366 -19.82 -2.08 -15.98
C ALA A 366 -20.22 -2.38 -17.42
N ASP A 367 -20.64 -1.38 -18.19
CA ASP A 367 -20.98 -1.51 -19.59
C ASP A 367 -19.76 -1.93 -20.45
N LYS A 368 -18.57 -1.39 -20.17
CA LYS A 368 -17.35 -1.64 -20.95
C LYS A 368 -16.61 -2.91 -20.51
N ILE A 369 -16.56 -3.20 -19.19
CA ILE A 369 -15.76 -4.29 -18.61
C ILE A 369 -16.58 -5.56 -18.37
N GLY A 370 -17.91 -5.43 -18.17
CA GLY A 370 -18.81 -6.58 -17.99
C GLY A 370 -19.06 -6.97 -16.53
N TYR A 371 -18.50 -6.25 -15.56
CA TYR A 371 -18.79 -6.39 -14.13
C TYR A 371 -18.61 -5.06 -13.39
N ALA A 372 -19.21 -4.93 -12.20
CA ALA A 372 -19.24 -3.68 -11.47
C ALA A 372 -17.90 -3.36 -10.77
N ALA A 373 -17.60 -2.07 -10.64
CA ALA A 373 -16.61 -1.53 -9.73
C ALA A 373 -17.26 -1.15 -8.39
N ASP A 374 -16.45 -1.13 -7.32
CA ASP A 374 -16.88 -0.62 -6.01
C ASP A 374 -16.24 0.74 -5.71
N PHE A 375 -17.00 1.60 -5.02
CA PHE A 375 -16.58 2.97 -4.73
C PHE A 375 -16.56 3.24 -3.22
N TYR A 376 -15.47 3.83 -2.75
CA TYR A 376 -15.26 4.16 -1.34
C TYR A 376 -14.86 5.62 -1.21
N VAL A 377 -15.64 6.38 -0.45
CA VAL A 377 -15.23 7.72 0.01
C VAL A 377 -14.44 7.51 1.29
N VAL A 378 -13.20 7.97 1.31
CA VAL A 378 -12.28 7.68 2.41
C VAL A 378 -11.73 8.95 3.03
N GLU A 379 -11.38 8.84 4.31
CA GLU A 379 -10.68 9.90 5.05
C GLU A 379 -9.25 9.45 5.38
N ILE A 380 -8.39 10.45 5.61
CA ILE A 380 -7.00 10.21 6.02
C ILE A 380 -6.97 9.99 7.54
N GLY A 381 -6.52 8.80 7.93
CA GLY A 381 -6.44 8.33 9.31
C GLY A 381 -5.06 8.43 9.93
N ASP A 382 -4.98 7.95 11.18
CA ASP A 382 -3.71 7.78 11.91
C ASP A 382 -3.09 6.41 11.63
N GLY A 383 -1.86 6.20 12.09
CA GLY A 383 -1.15 4.92 12.07
C GLY A 383 -1.75 3.87 13.01
N PRO A 384 -1.01 2.79 13.34
CA PRO A 384 -1.52 1.70 14.17
C PRO A 384 -1.80 2.17 15.60
N VAL A 385 -2.92 1.70 16.16
CA VAL A 385 -3.40 2.09 17.50
C VAL A 385 -3.98 0.90 18.26
N GLU A 386 -3.82 0.89 19.57
CA GLU A 386 -4.63 0.08 20.48
C GLU A 386 -5.92 0.81 20.82
N LEU A 387 -7.07 0.10 20.78
CA LEU A 387 -8.41 0.66 20.91
C LEU A 387 -9.00 0.48 22.32
#